data_ac9122cd9bc846372b2472c548392325
#
_entry.id   ac9122cd9bc846372b2472c548392325
#
_cell.length_a   1.000
_cell.length_b   1.000
_cell.length_c   1.000
_cell.angle_alpha   90.00
_cell.angle_beta   90.00
_cell.angle_gamma   90.00
#
_symmetry.space_group_name_H-M   'P 1'
#
loop_
_entity.id
_entity.type
_entity.pdbx_description
1 polymer ?
#
loop_
_entity_poly.entity_id
_entity_poly.type
_entity_poly.pdbx_seq_one_letter_code
_entity_poly.pdbx_strand_id
1 'polypeptide(L)'
;MVAREDIPSKVPDLVITELNSEDEVFKQATGYVNAVYFVNWGIYGRNYQPMNLPASQLTHVLYAFLNVRADGTVYTGDSYADLEKHYTGDSWEEPGTNAYGCVKQLFLLKKANRKLKVMLSIGGWTWSTNFPAAASTAATRATFAQSAVTLMKDWGFDGIDVDWEYPANDTEANNMVLLLQAVRNELDAYSRQYASGYHFQLSIAAPAGPENYGKLKMKELGAVLDHINLMAYDYAGAWSAFSGHQANKYANAKIPNATPFNTDQAVKAYVGGGVPSAKMVLGMPIYGRAFQNTGGLGQGYSGVGSGSWENGIWDYKALPKPGASLVYDRDAQASYSYDAATKELISFDTPGMLGSLDSTNNCLTYPNSRYANIAKGLN
;
A
#
# COMPACT_ATOMS: atom_id res chain seq x y z
N MET A 1 27.79 -6.00 6.71
CA MET A 1 27.98 -7.43 6.51
C MET A 1 27.37 -8.10 7.73
N VAL A 2 26.12 -8.55 7.68
CA VAL A 2 25.53 -9.42 8.69
C VAL A 2 25.38 -10.77 8.00
N ALA A 3 26.07 -11.76 8.56
CA ALA A 3 26.05 -13.11 8.03
C ALA A 3 24.62 -13.66 8.07
N ARG A 4 24.27 -14.48 7.08
CA ARG A 4 22.96 -15.16 6.95
C ARG A 4 22.57 -16.03 8.16
N GLU A 5 23.46 -16.19 9.14
CA GLU A 5 23.30 -17.09 10.29
C GLU A 5 22.59 -16.46 11.49
N ASP A 6 22.40 -15.13 11.53
CA ASP A 6 21.84 -14.45 12.69
C ASP A 6 20.39 -13.95 12.53
N ILE A 7 19.70 -14.35 11.46
CA ILE A 7 18.26 -14.08 11.34
C ILE A 7 17.53 -15.24 12.05
N PRO A 8 16.94 -15.02 13.23
CA PRO A 8 16.13 -16.05 13.85
C PRO A 8 15.00 -16.41 12.89
N SER A 9 14.80 -17.70 12.64
CA SER A 9 13.69 -18.26 11.84
C SER A 9 12.33 -18.06 12.51
N LYS A 10 11.99 -16.79 12.85
CA LYS A 10 10.75 -16.46 13.55
C LYS A 10 9.57 -16.20 12.61
N VAL A 11 9.83 -16.09 11.34
CA VAL A 11 8.78 -16.00 10.33
C VAL A 11 9.12 -17.03 9.26
N PRO A 12 8.29 -18.06 9.04
CA PRO A 12 8.46 -18.90 7.85
C PRO A 12 8.30 -17.99 6.65
N ASP A 13 9.26 -17.98 5.77
CA ASP A 13 9.36 -17.22 4.50
C ASP A 13 8.20 -16.26 4.25
N LEU A 14 8.14 -15.24 5.10
CA LEU A 14 7.10 -14.27 5.12
C LEU A 14 7.47 -13.18 4.25
N VAL A 15 7.10 -13.43 3.03
CA VAL A 15 7.30 -12.34 2.22
C VAL A 15 6.52 -12.42 1.00
N ILE A 16 6.13 -11.36 0.56
CA ILE A 16 5.77 -11.08 -0.78
C ILE A 16 5.91 -12.33 -1.62
N THR A 17 4.86 -13.02 -1.72
CA THR A 17 4.80 -14.40 -2.13
C THR A 17 4.89 -14.49 -3.63
N GLU A 18 5.56 -15.49 -4.11
CA GLU A 18 5.30 -16.05 -5.44
C GLU A 18 3.79 -16.29 -5.55
N LEU A 19 3.18 -15.62 -6.50
CA LEU A 19 1.82 -15.95 -6.90
C LEU A 19 1.86 -17.36 -7.47
N ASN A 20 1.17 -18.30 -6.84
CA ASN A 20 1.20 -19.69 -7.19
C ASN A 20 0.94 -19.90 -8.70
N SER A 21 1.74 -20.76 -9.29
CA SER A 21 1.75 -21.11 -10.73
C SER A 21 0.49 -21.82 -11.23
N GLU A 22 -0.51 -22.04 -10.38
CA GLU A 22 -1.73 -22.74 -10.76
C GLU A 22 -2.82 -21.82 -11.32
N ASP A 23 -2.75 -20.50 -11.04
CA ASP A 23 -3.63 -19.53 -11.69
C ASP A 23 -2.99 -19.04 -12.99
N GLU A 24 -3.59 -19.34 -14.11
CA GLU A 24 -3.09 -18.91 -15.44
C GLU A 24 -2.92 -17.41 -15.60
N VAL A 25 -3.66 -16.63 -14.80
CA VAL A 25 -3.59 -15.17 -14.75
C VAL A 25 -2.25 -14.68 -14.19
N PHE A 26 -1.67 -15.43 -13.28
CA PHE A 26 -0.39 -15.08 -12.63
C PHE A 26 0.83 -15.74 -13.27
N LYS A 27 0.66 -16.58 -14.27
CA LYS A 27 1.78 -17.19 -15.03
C LYS A 27 2.71 -16.19 -15.72
N GLN A 28 2.37 -14.90 -15.74
CA GLN A 28 3.23 -13.86 -16.31
C GLN A 28 4.17 -13.19 -15.32
N ALA A 29 3.97 -13.39 -14.03
CA ALA A 29 4.83 -12.85 -12.98
C ALA A 29 5.66 -13.97 -12.35
N THR A 30 6.80 -14.29 -12.95
CA THR A 30 7.85 -15.06 -12.28
C THR A 30 8.55 -14.17 -11.27
N GLY A 31 7.84 -13.71 -10.21
CA GLY A 31 8.41 -12.78 -9.26
C GLY A 31 7.39 -12.26 -8.26
N TYR A 32 7.87 -11.46 -7.33
CA TYR A 32 7.06 -10.84 -6.29
C TYR A 32 6.21 -9.68 -6.83
N VAL A 33 5.10 -9.37 -6.15
CA VAL A 33 4.33 -8.16 -6.38
C VAL A 33 5.14 -6.96 -5.92
N ASN A 34 5.43 -6.03 -6.82
CA ASN A 34 5.97 -4.71 -6.51
C ASN A 34 4.91 -3.67 -6.88
N ALA A 35 4.19 -3.22 -5.87
CA ALA A 35 3.02 -2.35 -6.00
C ALA A 35 3.28 -0.97 -5.40
N VAL A 36 2.71 0.06 -6.02
CA VAL A 36 2.73 1.42 -5.47
C VAL A 36 1.33 2.03 -5.51
N TYR A 37 0.97 2.79 -4.48
CA TYR A 37 -0.16 3.70 -4.53
C TYR A 37 0.27 5.00 -5.20
N PHE A 38 -0.42 5.36 -6.28
CA PHE A 38 -0.28 6.65 -6.94
C PHE A 38 -1.50 7.50 -6.60
N VAL A 39 -1.28 8.58 -5.87
CA VAL A 39 -2.35 9.49 -5.46
C VAL A 39 -2.58 10.57 -6.51
N ASN A 40 -3.83 10.76 -6.96
CA ASN A 40 -4.15 11.70 -8.04
C ASN A 40 -3.79 13.17 -7.69
N TRP A 41 -3.88 13.58 -6.42
CA TRP A 41 -3.44 14.90 -5.98
C TRP A 41 -1.92 15.09 -5.95
N GLY A 42 -1.15 14.04 -6.16
CA GLY A 42 0.31 14.10 -6.30
C GLY A 42 0.78 14.97 -7.46
N ILE A 43 -0.07 15.17 -8.46
CA ILE A 43 0.22 16.00 -9.65
C ILE A 43 0.30 17.51 -9.36
N TYR A 44 -0.25 17.97 -8.23
CA TYR A 44 -0.28 19.37 -7.83
C TYR A 44 1.01 19.79 -7.10
N GLY A 45 0.94 20.12 -5.82
CA GLY A 45 2.06 20.64 -5.05
C GLY A 45 3.29 19.74 -5.00
N ARG A 46 3.12 18.42 -4.97
CA ARG A 46 4.23 17.46 -5.05
C ARG A 46 4.85 17.41 -6.46
N ASN A 47 4.09 17.79 -7.48
CA ASN A 47 4.48 17.74 -8.90
C ASN A 47 5.02 16.37 -9.34
N TYR A 48 4.45 15.30 -8.79
CA TYR A 48 4.76 13.92 -9.17
C TYR A 48 3.69 13.43 -10.15
N GLN A 49 4.08 13.29 -11.41
CA GLN A 49 3.17 12.96 -12.50
C GLN A 49 3.17 11.45 -12.76
N PRO A 50 2.13 10.85 -13.38
CA PRO A 50 2.11 9.42 -13.66
C PRO A 50 3.32 8.89 -14.43
N MET A 51 3.88 9.68 -15.35
CA MET A 51 5.06 9.31 -16.12
C MET A 51 6.36 9.30 -15.29
N ASN A 52 6.34 9.80 -14.06
CA ASN A 52 7.48 9.69 -13.13
C ASN A 52 7.56 8.32 -12.45
N LEU A 53 6.50 7.51 -12.54
CA LEU A 53 6.49 6.15 -12.02
C LEU A 53 7.55 5.30 -12.71
N PRO A 54 8.37 4.52 -11.96
CA PRO A 54 9.34 3.59 -12.53
C PRO A 54 8.62 2.33 -13.05
N ALA A 55 7.75 2.50 -14.04
CA ALA A 55 6.81 1.47 -14.50
C ALA A 55 7.48 0.17 -14.95
N SER A 56 8.76 0.21 -15.38
CA SER A 56 9.53 -0.99 -15.74
C SER A 56 9.90 -1.87 -14.53
N GLN A 57 9.87 -1.29 -13.33
CA GLN A 57 10.19 -1.98 -12.07
C GLN A 57 8.93 -2.38 -11.29
N LEU A 58 7.75 -1.90 -11.71
CA LEU A 58 6.49 -2.14 -11.03
C LEU A 58 5.71 -3.27 -11.68
N THR A 59 5.01 -4.03 -10.84
CA THR A 59 3.98 -4.97 -11.27
C THR A 59 2.58 -4.35 -11.19
N HIS A 60 2.34 -3.50 -10.19
CA HIS A 60 1.03 -2.87 -9.94
C HIS A 60 1.15 -1.39 -9.63
N VAL A 61 0.17 -0.64 -10.09
CA VAL A 61 -0.12 0.73 -9.64
C VAL A 61 -1.56 0.76 -9.13
N LEU A 62 -1.74 1.12 -7.87
CA LEU A 62 -3.05 1.36 -7.27
C LEU A 62 -3.33 2.85 -7.39
N TYR A 63 -4.27 3.20 -8.27
CA TYR A 63 -4.63 4.59 -8.54
C TYR A 63 -5.62 5.09 -7.49
N ALA A 64 -5.19 6.00 -6.67
CA ALA A 64 -5.86 6.44 -5.45
C ALA A 64 -6.25 7.93 -5.52
N PHE A 65 -7.41 8.32 -5.06
CA PHE A 65 -8.51 7.50 -4.61
C PHE A 65 -9.81 7.96 -5.28
N LEU A 66 -10.71 7.01 -5.53
CA LEU A 66 -12.09 7.33 -5.82
C LEU A 66 -12.91 7.33 -4.53
N ASN A 67 -14.00 8.07 -4.53
CA ASN A 67 -14.89 8.17 -3.39
C ASN A 67 -16.16 7.33 -3.59
N VAL A 68 -16.90 7.09 -2.51
CA VAL A 68 -18.17 6.37 -2.50
C VAL A 68 -19.25 7.19 -1.81
N ARG A 69 -20.47 7.18 -2.36
CA ARG A 69 -21.65 7.74 -1.72
C ARG A 69 -22.34 6.70 -0.84
N ALA A 70 -23.22 7.18 0.05
CA ALA A 70 -23.98 6.30 0.94
C ALA A 70 -24.91 5.32 0.20
N ASP A 71 -25.33 5.64 -1.02
CA ASP A 71 -26.12 4.77 -1.89
C ASP A 71 -25.29 3.68 -2.60
N GLY A 72 -23.98 3.69 -2.42
CA GLY A 72 -23.03 2.78 -3.05
C GLY A 72 -22.39 3.31 -4.32
N THR A 73 -22.79 4.46 -4.85
CA THR A 73 -22.20 5.00 -6.09
C THR A 73 -20.73 5.36 -5.89
N VAL A 74 -19.82 4.72 -6.64
CA VAL A 74 -18.41 5.08 -6.75
C VAL A 74 -18.25 6.18 -7.80
N TYR A 75 -17.42 7.19 -7.47
CA TYR A 75 -17.23 8.35 -8.34
C TYR A 75 -15.85 8.99 -8.16
N THR A 76 -15.41 9.74 -9.17
CA THR A 76 -14.18 10.55 -9.09
C THR A 76 -14.38 11.76 -8.18
N GLY A 77 -13.39 12.02 -7.32
CA GLY A 77 -13.34 13.23 -6.47
C GLY A 77 -12.62 14.40 -7.14
N ASP A 78 -11.86 14.14 -8.22
CA ASP A 78 -11.06 15.14 -8.94
C ASP A 78 -11.02 14.80 -10.43
N SER A 79 -12.08 15.21 -11.15
CA SER A 79 -12.20 14.93 -12.59
C SER A 79 -11.07 15.58 -13.41
N TYR A 80 -10.53 16.70 -12.95
CA TYR A 80 -9.43 17.36 -13.65
C TYR A 80 -8.16 16.52 -13.61
N ALA A 81 -7.76 16.06 -12.42
CA ALA A 81 -6.60 15.17 -12.28
C ALA A 81 -6.79 13.86 -13.01
N ASP A 82 -8.00 13.28 -12.90
CA ASP A 82 -8.30 11.96 -13.41
C ASP A 82 -8.41 11.93 -14.95
N LEU A 83 -9.18 12.88 -15.54
CA LEU A 83 -9.66 12.76 -16.92
C LEU A 83 -9.44 13.99 -17.81
N GLU A 84 -9.21 15.19 -17.24
CA GLU A 84 -9.30 16.42 -18.02
C GLU A 84 -7.94 17.07 -18.30
N LYS A 85 -6.96 16.90 -17.40
CA LYS A 85 -5.63 17.51 -17.54
C LYS A 85 -4.94 17.04 -18.82
N HIS A 86 -4.65 17.97 -19.74
CA HIS A 86 -3.85 17.69 -20.93
C HIS A 86 -2.36 17.69 -20.58
N TYR A 87 -1.66 16.66 -21.00
CA TYR A 87 -0.22 16.54 -20.92
C TYR A 87 0.43 16.82 -22.27
N THR A 88 1.74 17.04 -22.30
CA THR A 88 2.48 17.26 -23.54
C THR A 88 2.24 16.14 -24.53
N GLY A 89 1.78 16.47 -25.71
CA GLY A 89 1.41 15.53 -26.78
C GLY A 89 -0.08 15.17 -26.84
N ASP A 90 -0.89 15.66 -25.91
CA ASP A 90 -2.35 15.51 -25.99
C ASP A 90 -2.94 16.53 -27.00
N SER A 91 -3.83 16.07 -27.87
CA SER A 91 -4.56 16.94 -28.81
C SER A 91 -5.78 17.55 -28.13
N TRP A 92 -6.05 18.82 -28.44
CA TRP A 92 -7.29 19.51 -28.06
C TRP A 92 -8.41 19.30 -29.07
N GLU A 93 -8.09 18.75 -30.23
CA GLU A 93 -9.00 18.60 -31.39
C GLU A 93 -9.31 17.13 -31.68
N GLU A 94 -8.94 16.22 -30.77
CA GLU A 94 -9.20 14.78 -30.94
C GLU A 94 -10.70 14.51 -30.91
N PRO A 95 -11.30 13.94 -31.98
CA PRO A 95 -12.74 13.76 -32.05
C PRO A 95 -13.25 12.68 -31.10
N GLY A 96 -14.46 12.85 -30.61
CA GLY A 96 -15.12 11.90 -29.70
C GLY A 96 -14.99 12.29 -28.24
N THR A 97 -15.46 11.39 -27.37
CA THR A 97 -15.32 11.50 -25.91
C THR A 97 -14.04 10.80 -25.50
N ASN A 98 -13.05 11.57 -25.07
CA ASN A 98 -11.71 11.07 -24.78
C ASN A 98 -11.37 11.25 -23.30
N ALA A 99 -10.67 10.29 -22.71
CA ALA A 99 -10.05 10.41 -21.40
C ALA A 99 -8.63 11.00 -21.57
N TYR A 100 -8.31 11.98 -20.74
CA TYR A 100 -6.97 12.54 -20.57
C TYR A 100 -6.47 12.32 -19.14
N GLY A 101 -5.82 13.28 -18.53
CA GLY A 101 -5.39 13.23 -17.13
C GLY A 101 -4.49 12.05 -16.79
N CYS A 102 -4.52 11.68 -15.53
CA CYS A 102 -3.74 10.54 -15.02
C CYS A 102 -4.18 9.23 -15.67
N VAL A 103 -5.46 9.07 -15.97
CA VAL A 103 -6.00 7.85 -16.58
C VAL A 103 -5.33 7.56 -17.92
N LYS A 104 -5.26 8.55 -18.82
CA LYS A 104 -4.55 8.38 -20.10
C LYS A 104 -3.08 8.06 -19.91
N GLN A 105 -2.40 8.74 -18.99
CA GLN A 105 -0.98 8.52 -18.76
C GLN A 105 -0.71 7.11 -18.22
N LEU A 106 -1.53 6.62 -17.28
CA LEU A 106 -1.42 5.26 -16.76
C LEU A 106 -1.72 4.21 -17.85
N PHE A 107 -2.68 4.48 -18.73
CA PHE A 107 -2.93 3.61 -19.87
C PHE A 107 -1.73 3.54 -20.82
N LEU A 108 -1.05 4.68 -21.06
CA LEU A 108 0.18 4.71 -21.86
C LEU A 108 1.32 3.92 -21.20
N LEU A 109 1.47 3.99 -19.88
CA LEU A 109 2.44 3.14 -19.15
C LEU A 109 2.12 1.66 -19.30
N LYS A 110 0.84 1.25 -19.22
CA LYS A 110 0.41 -0.14 -19.50
C LYS A 110 0.71 -0.55 -20.95
N LYS A 111 0.52 0.36 -21.90
CA LYS A 111 0.83 0.09 -23.31
C LYS A 111 2.32 -0.14 -23.52
N ALA A 112 3.18 0.63 -22.83
CA ALA A 112 4.63 0.48 -22.88
C ALA A 112 5.13 -0.77 -22.10
N ASN A 113 4.50 -1.07 -20.96
CA ASN A 113 4.80 -2.28 -20.16
C ASN A 113 3.54 -3.13 -19.99
N ARG A 114 3.39 -4.16 -20.86
CA ARG A 114 2.21 -5.04 -20.87
C ARG A 114 2.05 -5.92 -19.63
N LYS A 115 3.05 -5.98 -18.76
CA LYS A 115 3.00 -6.70 -17.48
C LYS A 115 2.44 -5.84 -16.34
N LEU A 116 2.49 -4.50 -16.50
CA LEU A 116 1.99 -3.59 -15.50
C LEU A 116 0.47 -3.70 -15.37
N LYS A 117 -0.02 -3.85 -14.15
CA LYS A 117 -1.43 -3.79 -13.78
C LYS A 117 -1.73 -2.44 -13.17
N VAL A 118 -2.86 -1.86 -13.52
CA VAL A 118 -3.36 -0.63 -12.87
C VAL A 118 -4.70 -0.93 -12.23
N MET A 119 -4.79 -0.70 -10.93
CA MET A 119 -5.97 -0.97 -10.11
C MET A 119 -6.66 0.33 -9.73
N LEU A 120 -7.99 0.31 -9.72
CA LEU A 120 -8.81 1.42 -9.24
C LEU A 120 -8.95 1.33 -7.72
N SER A 121 -8.31 2.22 -6.96
CA SER A 121 -8.42 2.22 -5.50
C SER A 121 -9.53 3.15 -5.02
N ILE A 122 -10.40 2.64 -4.14
CA ILE A 122 -11.63 3.30 -3.68
C ILE A 122 -11.57 3.42 -2.16
N GLY A 123 -11.68 4.64 -1.63
CA GLY A 123 -11.72 4.89 -0.20
C GLY A 123 -10.52 5.67 0.33
N GLY A 124 -9.74 5.04 1.20
CA GLY A 124 -8.70 5.66 2.02
C GLY A 124 -9.28 6.31 3.27
N TRP A 125 -8.38 6.74 4.18
CA TRP A 125 -8.77 7.29 5.48
C TRP A 125 -9.88 8.36 5.40
N THR A 126 -9.71 9.35 4.52
CA THR A 126 -10.62 10.48 4.41
C THR A 126 -11.99 10.11 3.86
N TRP A 127 -12.07 9.10 2.98
CA TRP A 127 -13.28 8.76 2.24
C TRP A 127 -13.94 7.45 2.67
N SER A 128 -13.57 6.94 3.86
CA SER A 128 -14.17 5.71 4.41
C SER A 128 -15.54 5.91 5.07
N THR A 129 -15.97 7.14 5.32
CA THR A 129 -17.20 7.47 6.09
C THR A 129 -18.47 6.84 5.51
N ASN A 130 -18.58 6.69 4.20
CA ASN A 130 -19.78 6.19 3.55
C ASN A 130 -19.81 4.66 3.34
N PHE A 131 -18.70 3.95 3.58
CA PHE A 131 -18.67 2.49 3.39
C PHE A 131 -19.68 1.73 4.24
N PRO A 132 -19.92 2.07 5.52
CA PRO A 132 -20.94 1.37 6.30
C PRO A 132 -22.33 1.38 5.63
N ALA A 133 -22.75 2.53 5.08
CA ALA A 133 -24.02 2.65 4.36
C ALA A 133 -23.97 1.93 2.99
N ALA A 134 -22.90 2.17 2.21
CA ALA A 134 -22.71 1.57 0.89
C ALA A 134 -22.67 0.04 0.93
N ALA A 135 -22.15 -0.55 2.01
CA ALA A 135 -22.06 -2.00 2.19
C ALA A 135 -23.30 -2.63 2.86
N SER A 136 -24.22 -1.83 3.40
CA SER A 136 -25.28 -2.29 4.33
C SER A 136 -26.33 -3.19 3.68
N THR A 137 -26.71 -2.95 2.41
CA THR A 137 -27.77 -3.68 1.72
C THR A 137 -27.30 -4.32 0.42
N ALA A 138 -28.00 -5.34 -0.06
CA ALA A 138 -27.73 -5.94 -1.35
C ALA A 138 -27.83 -4.91 -2.50
N ALA A 139 -28.77 -3.97 -2.43
CA ALA A 139 -28.96 -2.94 -3.44
C ALA A 139 -27.78 -1.96 -3.50
N THR A 140 -27.34 -1.44 -2.34
CA THR A 140 -26.21 -0.51 -2.29
C THR A 140 -24.89 -1.19 -2.67
N ARG A 141 -24.68 -2.46 -2.30
CA ARG A 141 -23.53 -3.26 -2.74
C ARG A 141 -23.54 -3.50 -4.25
N ALA A 142 -24.70 -3.75 -4.84
CA ALA A 142 -24.83 -3.88 -6.30
C ALA A 142 -24.51 -2.55 -7.01
N THR A 143 -25.00 -1.42 -6.50
CA THR A 143 -24.65 -0.08 -7.02
C THR A 143 -23.13 0.16 -6.94
N PHE A 144 -22.50 -0.20 -5.82
CA PHE A 144 -21.05 -0.09 -5.67
C PHE A 144 -20.32 -0.92 -6.73
N ALA A 145 -20.65 -2.21 -6.85
CA ALA A 145 -19.99 -3.10 -7.78
C ALA A 145 -20.14 -2.62 -9.24
N GLN A 146 -21.37 -2.26 -9.65
CA GLN A 146 -21.65 -1.78 -11.01
C GLN A 146 -20.91 -0.47 -11.33
N SER A 147 -20.95 0.52 -10.42
CA SER A 147 -20.28 1.80 -10.65
C SER A 147 -18.76 1.66 -10.65
N ALA A 148 -18.19 0.86 -9.73
CA ALA A 148 -16.76 0.60 -9.67
C ALA A 148 -16.25 -0.13 -10.92
N VAL A 149 -16.94 -1.19 -11.37
CA VAL A 149 -16.58 -1.93 -12.59
C VAL A 149 -16.76 -1.07 -13.84
N THR A 150 -17.78 -0.18 -13.86
CA THR A 150 -17.96 0.77 -14.96
C THR A 150 -16.75 1.71 -15.08
N LEU A 151 -16.31 2.31 -13.98
CA LEU A 151 -15.13 3.18 -13.99
C LEU A 151 -13.85 2.40 -14.35
N MET A 152 -13.66 1.22 -13.77
CA MET A 152 -12.51 0.36 -14.07
C MET A 152 -12.40 0.06 -15.57
N LYS A 153 -13.50 -0.37 -16.20
CA LYS A 153 -13.51 -0.70 -17.64
C LYS A 153 -13.33 0.53 -18.53
N ASP A 154 -13.99 1.65 -18.17
CA ASP A 154 -13.94 2.88 -18.96
C ASP A 154 -12.54 3.51 -18.91
N TRP A 155 -11.82 3.33 -17.83
CA TRP A 155 -10.46 3.80 -17.64
C TRP A 155 -9.39 2.81 -18.11
N GLY A 156 -9.80 1.60 -18.51
CA GLY A 156 -8.90 0.56 -19.01
C GLY A 156 -7.99 -0.01 -17.92
N PHE A 157 -8.51 -0.13 -16.68
CA PHE A 157 -7.78 -0.67 -15.54
C PHE A 157 -7.94 -2.19 -15.42
N ASP A 158 -7.12 -2.82 -14.60
CA ASP A 158 -6.98 -4.29 -14.49
C ASP A 158 -7.68 -4.86 -13.27
N GLY A 159 -8.33 -4.02 -12.45
CA GLY A 159 -8.99 -4.47 -11.25
C GLY A 159 -9.38 -3.34 -10.30
N ILE A 160 -9.85 -3.73 -9.14
CA ILE A 160 -10.35 -2.84 -8.09
C ILE A 160 -9.63 -3.15 -6.78
N ASP A 161 -9.25 -2.10 -6.08
CA ASP A 161 -8.75 -2.11 -4.71
C ASP A 161 -9.74 -1.37 -3.81
N VAL A 162 -10.07 -1.93 -2.65
CA VAL A 162 -11.00 -1.32 -1.70
C VAL A 162 -10.25 -0.98 -0.41
N ASP A 163 -10.19 0.30 -0.10
CA ASP A 163 -9.51 0.83 1.08
C ASP A 163 -10.54 1.39 2.07
N TRP A 164 -11.20 0.48 2.79
CA TRP A 164 -12.14 0.83 3.85
C TRP A 164 -11.46 0.83 5.21
N GLU A 165 -11.27 2.01 5.76
CA GLU A 165 -10.55 2.23 7.03
C GLU A 165 -11.52 2.72 8.14
N TYR A 166 -12.12 1.86 8.97
CA TYR A 166 -12.16 0.39 8.95
C TYR A 166 -13.57 -0.07 9.32
N PRO A 167 -13.99 -1.33 9.07
CA PRO A 167 -15.19 -1.88 9.65
C PRO A 167 -15.15 -1.80 11.18
N ALA A 168 -16.13 -1.15 11.78
CA ALA A 168 -16.14 -0.85 13.21
C ALA A 168 -16.60 -2.01 14.09
N ASN A 169 -17.37 -2.95 13.50
CA ASN A 169 -18.04 -4.05 14.22
C ASN A 169 -18.21 -5.27 13.31
N ASP A 170 -18.73 -6.36 13.91
CA ASP A 170 -18.94 -7.64 13.22
C ASP A 170 -19.91 -7.54 12.02
N THR A 171 -20.95 -6.71 12.14
CA THR A 171 -21.90 -6.48 11.05
C THR A 171 -21.23 -5.82 9.86
N GLU A 172 -20.43 -4.80 10.07
CA GLU A 172 -19.69 -4.11 9.02
C GLU A 172 -18.61 -5.01 8.40
N ALA A 173 -17.92 -5.81 9.21
CA ALA A 173 -16.95 -6.79 8.72
C ALA A 173 -17.60 -7.84 7.81
N ASN A 174 -18.78 -8.33 8.16
CA ASN A 174 -19.57 -9.22 7.30
C ASN A 174 -20.03 -8.49 6.03
N ASN A 175 -20.49 -7.24 6.16
CA ASN A 175 -20.90 -6.43 5.01
C ASN A 175 -19.73 -6.14 4.05
N MET A 176 -18.52 -5.98 4.58
CA MET A 176 -17.29 -5.85 3.75
C MET A 176 -17.09 -7.10 2.87
N VAL A 177 -17.20 -8.30 3.44
CA VAL A 177 -17.10 -9.54 2.65
C VAL A 177 -18.18 -9.60 1.57
N LEU A 178 -19.42 -9.25 1.92
CA LEU A 178 -20.54 -9.23 0.95
C LEU A 178 -20.35 -8.19 -0.15
N LEU A 179 -19.76 -7.01 0.19
CA LEU A 179 -19.43 -5.98 -0.79
C LEU A 179 -18.37 -6.49 -1.77
N LEU A 180 -17.30 -7.08 -1.27
CA LEU A 180 -16.22 -7.63 -2.08
C LEU A 180 -16.70 -8.80 -2.96
N GLN A 181 -17.60 -9.64 -2.43
CA GLN A 181 -18.22 -10.69 -3.23
C GLN A 181 -19.10 -10.13 -4.36
N ALA A 182 -19.83 -9.03 -4.11
CA ALA A 182 -20.58 -8.35 -5.16
C ALA A 182 -19.66 -7.77 -6.25
N VAL A 183 -18.55 -7.16 -5.85
CA VAL A 183 -17.52 -6.64 -6.79
C VAL A 183 -16.91 -7.80 -7.61
N ARG A 184 -16.53 -8.90 -6.97
CA ARG A 184 -15.98 -10.08 -7.66
C ARG A 184 -16.95 -10.62 -8.70
N ASN A 185 -18.22 -10.77 -8.31
CA ASN A 185 -19.28 -11.27 -9.22
C ASN A 185 -19.46 -10.36 -10.44
N GLU A 186 -19.41 -9.04 -10.25
CA GLU A 186 -19.56 -8.05 -11.32
C GLU A 186 -18.33 -8.05 -12.25
N LEU A 187 -17.11 -8.12 -11.70
CA LEU A 187 -15.87 -8.27 -12.46
C LEU A 187 -15.90 -9.52 -13.33
N ASP A 188 -16.34 -10.65 -12.77
CA ASP A 188 -16.44 -11.93 -13.49
C ASP A 188 -17.53 -11.90 -14.56
N ALA A 189 -18.66 -11.23 -14.30
CA ALA A 189 -19.73 -11.06 -15.28
C ALA A 189 -19.26 -10.22 -16.47
N TYR A 190 -18.60 -9.08 -16.19
CA TYR A 190 -18.00 -8.24 -17.22
C TYR A 190 -16.93 -9.02 -18.03
N SER A 191 -16.05 -9.75 -17.34
CA SER A 191 -15.01 -10.54 -17.96
C SER A 191 -15.57 -11.59 -18.93
N ARG A 192 -16.56 -12.36 -18.50
CA ARG A 192 -17.19 -13.38 -19.36
C ARG A 192 -17.83 -12.78 -20.60
N GLN A 193 -18.45 -11.61 -20.46
CA GLN A 193 -19.21 -11.01 -21.55
C GLN A 193 -18.31 -10.25 -22.55
N TYR A 194 -17.27 -9.55 -22.06
CA TYR A 194 -16.55 -8.56 -22.86
C TYR A 194 -15.02 -8.73 -22.91
N ALA A 195 -14.44 -9.57 -22.03
CA ALA A 195 -13.00 -9.68 -21.90
C ALA A 195 -12.47 -11.13 -22.01
N SER A 196 -13.24 -12.01 -22.67
CA SER A 196 -12.83 -13.40 -22.97
C SER A 196 -12.34 -14.20 -21.76
N GLY A 197 -12.91 -13.93 -20.57
CA GLY A 197 -12.55 -14.61 -19.33
C GLY A 197 -11.29 -14.05 -18.65
N TYR A 198 -10.80 -12.86 -19.04
CA TYR A 198 -9.70 -12.20 -18.33
C TYR A 198 -10.02 -12.01 -16.85
N HIS A 199 -9.14 -12.43 -15.95
CA HIS A 199 -9.32 -12.28 -14.52
C HIS A 199 -8.93 -10.86 -14.07
N PHE A 200 -9.93 -10.01 -13.82
CA PHE A 200 -9.72 -8.71 -13.20
C PHE A 200 -9.44 -8.88 -11.71
N GLN A 201 -8.43 -8.21 -11.20
CA GLN A 201 -7.97 -8.37 -9.83
C GLN A 201 -8.87 -7.63 -8.82
N LEU A 202 -8.94 -8.18 -7.61
CA LEU A 202 -9.62 -7.57 -6.48
C LEU A 202 -8.74 -7.64 -5.25
N SER A 203 -8.43 -6.48 -4.66
CA SER A 203 -7.62 -6.36 -3.46
C SER A 203 -8.26 -5.44 -2.42
N ILE A 204 -7.68 -5.43 -1.24
CA ILE A 204 -7.98 -4.45 -0.19
C ILE A 204 -6.69 -3.89 0.39
N ALA A 205 -6.74 -2.65 0.90
CA ALA A 205 -5.83 -2.19 1.95
C ALA A 205 -6.33 -2.74 3.29
N ALA A 206 -5.43 -3.26 4.12
CA ALA A 206 -5.81 -3.96 5.34
C ALA A 206 -4.99 -3.48 6.55
N PRO A 207 -5.63 -3.32 7.73
CA PRO A 207 -4.96 -2.81 8.93
C PRO A 207 -3.95 -3.81 9.50
N ALA A 208 -2.84 -3.29 10.04
CA ALA A 208 -1.89 -4.09 10.82
C ALA A 208 -2.08 -3.95 12.34
N GLY A 209 -2.92 -3.03 12.80
CA GLY A 209 -3.26 -2.89 14.22
C GLY A 209 -4.29 -3.93 14.67
N PRO A 210 -4.07 -4.60 15.83
CA PRO A 210 -4.92 -5.69 16.31
C PRO A 210 -6.37 -5.27 16.60
N GLU A 211 -6.61 -4.03 16.99
CA GLU A 211 -7.95 -3.49 17.23
C GLU A 211 -8.83 -3.51 15.98
N ASN A 212 -8.23 -3.35 14.80
CA ASN A 212 -8.93 -3.33 13.54
C ASN A 212 -8.91 -4.68 12.83
N TYR A 213 -7.74 -5.32 12.68
CA TYR A 213 -7.72 -6.63 12.02
C TYR A 213 -8.47 -7.71 12.80
N GLY A 214 -8.56 -7.61 14.13
CA GLY A 214 -9.30 -8.55 14.97
C GLY A 214 -10.81 -8.62 14.68
N LYS A 215 -11.34 -7.61 13.97
CA LYS A 215 -12.76 -7.58 13.53
C LYS A 215 -12.97 -8.23 12.17
N LEU A 216 -11.91 -8.35 11.35
CA LEU A 216 -12.03 -8.79 9.96
C LEU A 216 -12.36 -10.28 9.83
N LYS A 217 -13.08 -10.63 8.79
CA LYS A 217 -13.41 -12.00 8.40
C LYS A 217 -12.30 -12.57 7.50
N MET A 218 -11.14 -12.82 8.11
CA MET A 218 -9.89 -13.10 7.38
C MET A 218 -9.98 -14.28 6.42
N LYS A 219 -10.64 -15.38 6.84
CA LYS A 219 -10.82 -16.56 5.99
C LYS A 219 -11.64 -16.25 4.75
N GLU A 220 -12.75 -15.54 4.92
CA GLU A 220 -13.66 -15.14 3.85
C GLU A 220 -12.99 -14.13 2.91
N LEU A 221 -12.24 -13.17 3.47
CA LEU A 221 -11.42 -12.23 2.68
C LEU A 221 -10.36 -12.96 1.88
N GLY A 222 -9.63 -13.90 2.48
CA GLY A 222 -8.65 -14.73 1.80
C GLY A 222 -9.23 -15.59 0.68
N ALA A 223 -10.53 -15.91 0.72
CA ALA A 223 -11.20 -16.67 -0.33
C ALA A 223 -11.60 -15.79 -1.53
N VAL A 224 -12.02 -14.54 -1.31
CA VAL A 224 -12.59 -13.68 -2.37
C VAL A 224 -11.53 -12.79 -3.05
N LEU A 225 -10.46 -12.44 -2.33
CA LEU A 225 -9.44 -11.51 -2.81
C LEU A 225 -8.32 -12.20 -3.56
N ASP A 226 -7.71 -11.48 -4.49
CA ASP A 226 -6.47 -11.89 -5.18
C ASP A 226 -5.26 -11.60 -4.28
N HIS A 227 -5.22 -10.42 -3.67
CA HIS A 227 -4.20 -10.07 -2.68
C HIS A 227 -4.72 -9.09 -1.63
N ILE A 228 -3.96 -8.96 -0.53
CA ILE A 228 -4.23 -8.09 0.60
C ILE A 228 -3.02 -7.20 0.81
N ASN A 229 -3.18 -5.89 0.62
CA ASN A 229 -2.16 -4.89 0.86
C ASN A 229 -2.13 -4.55 2.34
N LEU A 230 -1.24 -5.19 3.11
CA LEU A 230 -1.13 -4.95 4.54
C LEU A 230 -0.47 -3.60 4.79
N MET A 231 -1.18 -2.68 5.44
CA MET A 231 -0.67 -1.38 5.86
C MET A 231 0.25 -1.54 7.08
N ALA A 232 1.46 -2.08 6.85
CA ALA A 232 2.44 -2.39 7.88
C ALA A 232 3.26 -1.16 8.28
N TYR A 233 2.56 -0.06 8.52
CA TYR A 233 3.09 1.25 8.90
C TYR A 233 2.08 1.99 9.78
N ASP A 234 2.45 3.20 10.21
CA ASP A 234 1.64 4.03 11.11
C ASP A 234 1.39 3.37 12.47
N TYR A 235 2.35 2.60 12.96
CA TYR A 235 2.27 1.95 14.26
C TYR A 235 2.42 2.95 15.41
N ALA A 236 3.19 4.02 15.20
CA ALA A 236 3.32 5.13 16.11
C ALA A 236 3.27 6.46 15.33
N GLY A 237 2.68 7.48 15.93
CA GLY A 237 2.52 8.81 15.35
C GLY A 237 1.98 9.81 16.37
N ALA A 238 1.42 10.91 15.90
CA ALA A 238 0.91 12.00 16.74
C ALA A 238 -0.13 11.59 17.81
N TRP A 239 -0.77 10.46 17.63
CA TRP A 239 -1.75 9.85 18.53
C TRP A 239 -1.14 9.00 19.64
N SER A 240 0.17 8.71 19.58
CA SER A 240 0.86 7.84 20.54
C SER A 240 1.23 8.60 21.80
N ALA A 241 1.27 7.90 22.94
CA ALA A 241 1.75 8.49 24.18
C ALA A 241 3.28 8.67 24.24
N PHE A 242 4.00 7.87 23.47
CA PHE A 242 5.46 7.83 23.42
C PHE A 242 5.95 7.89 21.98
N SER A 243 7.17 8.39 21.79
CA SER A 243 7.87 8.27 20.51
C SER A 243 8.12 6.80 20.18
N GLY A 244 7.89 6.41 18.93
CA GLY A 244 7.94 5.00 18.55
C GLY A 244 8.31 4.76 17.11
N HIS A 245 8.52 3.50 16.79
CA HIS A 245 8.66 3.06 15.42
C HIS A 245 7.31 3.04 14.71
N GLN A 246 7.28 3.57 13.48
CA GLN A 246 6.07 3.55 12.68
C GLN A 246 5.90 2.27 11.84
N ALA A 247 6.97 1.47 11.65
CA ALA A 247 6.95 0.33 10.73
C ALA A 247 7.93 -0.77 11.17
N ASN A 248 7.97 -1.07 12.48
CA ASN A 248 8.86 -2.09 13.01
C ASN A 248 8.40 -3.51 12.67
N LYS A 249 9.38 -4.35 12.34
CA LYS A 249 9.11 -5.75 12.02
C LYS A 249 8.76 -6.57 13.26
N TYR A 250 9.48 -6.37 14.37
CA TYR A 250 9.32 -7.08 15.63
C TYR A 250 9.06 -6.14 16.82
N ALA A 251 8.56 -6.71 17.90
CA ALA A 251 8.49 -6.00 19.17
C ALA A 251 9.90 -5.87 19.79
N ASN A 252 10.19 -4.70 20.37
CA ASN A 252 11.39 -4.49 21.17
C ASN A 252 11.04 -4.66 22.67
N ALA A 253 11.39 -5.79 23.26
CA ALA A 253 11.13 -6.06 24.67
C ALA A 253 11.89 -5.14 25.64
N LYS A 254 12.99 -4.52 25.20
CA LYS A 254 13.78 -3.56 26.00
C LYS A 254 13.17 -2.17 26.02
N ILE A 255 12.45 -1.81 24.94
CA ILE A 255 11.78 -0.52 24.80
C ILE A 255 10.34 -0.76 24.30
N PRO A 256 9.47 -1.38 25.11
CA PRO A 256 8.14 -1.82 24.66
C PRO A 256 7.25 -0.64 24.22
N ASN A 257 7.43 0.55 24.80
CA ASN A 257 6.68 1.75 24.40
C ASN A 257 6.99 2.21 22.95
N ALA A 258 8.13 1.79 22.40
CA ALA A 258 8.52 2.14 21.02
C ALA A 258 7.87 1.27 19.97
N THR A 259 7.29 0.12 20.35
CA THR A 259 6.77 -0.90 19.44
C THR A 259 5.37 -1.37 19.87
N PRO A 260 4.35 -0.48 19.86
CA PRO A 260 2.99 -0.83 20.27
C PRO A 260 2.38 -1.93 19.40
N PHE A 261 2.77 -1.99 18.14
CA PHE A 261 2.42 -3.04 17.17
C PHE A 261 3.68 -3.51 16.47
N ASN A 262 3.58 -4.58 15.69
CA ASN A 262 4.65 -5.04 14.83
C ASN A 262 4.12 -5.87 13.66
N THR A 263 4.86 -5.87 12.56
CA THR A 263 4.48 -6.55 11.32
C THR A 263 4.38 -8.06 11.48
N ASP A 264 5.30 -8.68 12.24
CA ASP A 264 5.32 -10.15 12.50
C ASP A 264 4.00 -10.59 13.14
N GLN A 265 3.52 -9.84 14.13
CA GLN A 265 2.25 -10.14 14.80
C GLN A 265 1.06 -10.04 13.84
N ALA A 266 1.01 -8.97 13.04
CA ALA A 266 -0.07 -8.74 12.08
C ALA A 266 -0.13 -9.88 11.05
N VAL A 267 1.00 -10.18 10.42
CA VAL A 267 1.04 -11.25 9.41
C VAL A 267 0.67 -12.61 10.00
N LYS A 268 1.17 -12.95 11.17
CA LYS A 268 0.77 -14.19 11.87
C LYS A 268 -0.74 -14.23 12.14
N ALA A 269 -1.35 -13.10 12.48
CA ALA A 269 -2.79 -13.02 12.69
C ALA A 269 -3.56 -13.29 11.40
N TYR A 270 -3.18 -12.67 10.29
CA TYR A 270 -3.84 -12.89 8.99
C TYR A 270 -3.69 -14.34 8.51
N VAL A 271 -2.48 -14.88 8.54
CA VAL A 271 -2.22 -16.28 8.12
C VAL A 271 -2.94 -17.25 9.05
N GLY A 272 -2.85 -17.06 10.37
CA GLY A 272 -3.58 -17.85 11.36
C GLY A 272 -5.10 -17.74 11.24
N GLY A 273 -5.60 -16.60 10.76
CA GLY A 273 -7.00 -16.34 10.45
C GLY A 273 -7.48 -16.97 9.13
N GLY A 274 -6.59 -17.60 8.36
CA GLY A 274 -6.92 -18.34 7.14
C GLY A 274 -6.66 -17.59 5.83
N VAL A 275 -5.96 -16.45 5.85
CA VAL A 275 -5.46 -15.81 4.63
C VAL A 275 -4.25 -16.59 4.12
N PRO A 276 -4.24 -17.07 2.85
CA PRO A 276 -3.05 -17.64 2.27
C PRO A 276 -1.88 -16.65 2.27
N SER A 277 -0.72 -17.04 2.75
CA SER A 277 0.46 -16.16 2.80
C SER A 277 0.82 -15.61 1.42
N ALA A 278 0.54 -16.39 0.36
CA ALA A 278 0.69 -16.01 -1.04
C ALA A 278 -0.13 -14.78 -1.47
N LYS A 279 -1.15 -14.42 -0.74
CA LYS A 279 -2.01 -13.27 -1.03
C LYS A 279 -1.62 -12.01 -0.22
N MET A 280 -0.62 -12.11 0.65
CA MET A 280 -0.18 -10.97 1.47
C MET A 280 0.86 -10.12 0.73
N VAL A 281 0.59 -8.83 0.57
CA VAL A 281 1.52 -7.82 0.06
C VAL A 281 1.84 -6.86 1.20
N LEU A 282 3.13 -6.75 1.53
CA LEU A 282 3.59 -5.93 2.64
C LEU A 282 3.68 -4.45 2.24
N GLY A 283 2.94 -3.59 2.90
CA GLY A 283 3.03 -2.15 2.73
C GLY A 283 4.28 -1.58 3.44
N MET A 284 4.98 -0.68 2.75
CA MET A 284 6.18 -0.01 3.25
C MET A 284 6.02 1.50 3.10
N PRO A 285 6.25 2.30 4.17
CA PRO A 285 6.08 3.74 4.12
C PRO A 285 7.28 4.41 3.41
N ILE A 286 6.99 5.32 2.48
CA ILE A 286 7.98 6.20 1.85
C ILE A 286 7.95 7.59 2.48
N TYR A 287 7.70 7.66 3.78
CA TYR A 287 7.66 8.86 4.62
C TYR A 287 8.12 8.54 6.04
N GLY A 288 8.41 9.57 6.83
CA GLY A 288 8.74 9.45 8.24
C GLY A 288 7.73 10.15 9.13
N ARG A 289 7.56 9.63 10.35
CA ARG A 289 6.77 10.26 11.43
C ARG A 289 7.66 10.82 12.49
N ALA A 290 7.47 12.11 12.80
CA ALA A 290 8.29 12.89 13.71
C ALA A 290 7.68 13.01 15.10
N PHE A 291 8.56 13.10 16.10
CA PHE A 291 8.25 13.36 17.50
C PHE A 291 9.22 14.41 18.01
N GLN A 292 8.72 15.52 18.54
CA GLN A 292 9.56 16.62 19.06
C GLN A 292 9.63 16.66 20.58
N ASN A 293 10.64 17.36 21.08
CA ASN A 293 10.90 17.53 22.50
C ASN A 293 10.95 16.17 23.25
N THR A 294 11.53 15.16 22.60
CA THR A 294 11.71 13.83 23.19
C THR A 294 13.16 13.59 23.63
N GLY A 295 13.33 12.77 24.66
CA GLY A 295 14.65 12.30 25.09
C GLY A 295 15.19 11.14 24.24
N GLY A 296 14.44 10.64 23.28
CA GLY A 296 14.79 9.51 22.41
C GLY A 296 13.65 8.54 22.21
N LEU A 297 13.94 7.38 21.66
CA LEU A 297 12.99 6.33 21.34
C LEU A 297 12.30 5.77 22.59
N GLY A 298 10.98 5.60 22.55
CA GLY A 298 10.16 5.08 23.64
C GLY A 298 9.95 6.06 24.79
N GLN A 299 10.34 7.33 24.62
CA GLN A 299 10.19 8.39 25.61
C GLN A 299 8.96 9.26 25.33
N GLY A 300 8.52 10.00 26.36
CA GLY A 300 7.52 11.04 26.17
C GLY A 300 8.00 12.09 25.17
N TYR A 301 7.07 12.76 24.52
CA TYR A 301 7.36 13.83 23.55
C TYR A 301 6.31 14.94 23.67
N SER A 302 6.59 16.10 23.08
CA SER A 302 5.65 17.22 23.04
C SER A 302 5.63 17.84 21.66
N GLY A 303 4.56 17.52 20.90
CA GLY A 303 4.36 17.94 19.53
C GLY A 303 5.12 17.08 18.52
N VAL A 304 4.77 17.26 17.26
CA VAL A 304 5.36 16.51 16.13
C VAL A 304 6.15 17.43 15.18
N GLY A 305 6.06 18.75 15.38
CA GLY A 305 6.76 19.73 14.58
C GLY A 305 6.23 19.88 13.15
N SER A 306 7.05 20.51 12.31
CA SER A 306 6.76 20.66 10.89
C SER A 306 6.96 19.34 10.13
N GLY A 307 6.64 19.35 8.85
CA GLY A 307 6.86 18.26 7.93
C GLY A 307 6.93 18.75 6.49
N SER A 308 7.00 17.84 5.53
CA SER A 308 7.08 18.20 4.11
C SER A 308 5.78 18.81 3.58
N TRP A 309 4.63 18.28 4.02
CA TRP A 309 3.29 18.70 3.56
C TRP A 309 2.30 18.88 4.71
N GLU A 310 2.47 18.14 5.78
CA GLU A 310 1.69 18.24 7.01
C GLU A 310 2.60 18.07 8.23
N ASN A 311 2.17 18.57 9.37
CA ASN A 311 2.95 18.55 10.60
C ASN A 311 3.28 17.12 11.01
N GLY A 312 4.57 16.87 11.30
CA GLY A 312 5.08 15.58 11.76
C GLY A 312 5.25 14.53 10.66
N ILE A 313 4.98 14.84 9.39
CA ILE A 313 5.15 13.90 8.28
C ILE A 313 6.19 14.42 7.28
N TRP A 314 7.28 13.69 7.15
CA TRP A 314 8.38 14.02 6.26
C TRP A 314 8.43 13.06 5.07
N ASP A 315 8.53 13.60 3.86
CA ASP A 315 8.82 12.79 2.67
C ASP A 315 10.17 12.06 2.86
N TYR A 316 10.25 10.82 2.44
CA TYR A 316 11.47 10.01 2.52
C TYR A 316 12.71 10.73 1.95
N LYS A 317 12.56 11.44 0.82
CA LYS A 317 13.64 12.21 0.17
C LYS A 317 14.21 13.33 1.03
N ALA A 318 13.53 13.74 2.09
CA ALA A 318 13.98 14.77 3.03
C ALA A 318 14.66 14.18 4.27
N LEU A 319 14.83 12.86 4.31
CA LEU A 319 15.32 12.13 5.48
C LEU A 319 16.65 11.38 5.18
N PRO A 320 17.57 11.23 6.18
CA PRO A 320 17.50 11.89 7.48
C PRO A 320 17.72 13.40 7.36
N LYS A 321 17.17 14.19 8.30
CA LYS A 321 17.41 15.63 8.34
C LYS A 321 18.89 15.92 8.65
N PRO A 322 19.45 17.05 8.16
CA PRO A 322 20.80 17.44 8.49
C PRO A 322 21.02 17.56 10.01
N GLY A 323 22.11 17.01 10.52
CA GLY A 323 22.44 17.00 11.95
C GLY A 323 21.90 15.81 12.74
N ALA A 324 20.91 15.11 12.23
CA ALA A 324 20.36 13.93 12.89
C ALA A 324 21.22 12.68 12.67
N SER A 325 21.40 11.91 13.73
CA SER A 325 22.06 10.59 13.70
C SER A 325 21.06 9.51 13.30
N LEU A 326 21.43 8.71 12.31
CA LEU A 326 20.63 7.55 11.90
C LEU A 326 20.93 6.36 12.83
N VAL A 327 19.87 5.73 13.34
CA VAL A 327 19.96 4.60 14.25
C VAL A 327 19.13 3.43 13.70
N TYR A 328 19.72 2.25 13.73
CA TYR A 328 19.03 0.99 13.43
C TYR A 328 18.79 0.20 14.72
N ASP A 329 17.55 0.01 15.08
CA ASP A 329 17.11 -0.84 16.19
C ASP A 329 17.09 -2.31 15.73
N ARG A 330 18.09 -3.08 16.17
CA ARG A 330 18.25 -4.49 15.79
C ARG A 330 17.17 -5.39 16.38
N ASP A 331 16.66 -5.06 17.57
CA ASP A 331 15.62 -5.86 18.23
C ASP A 331 14.28 -5.69 17.52
N ALA A 332 13.92 -4.46 17.16
CA ALA A 332 12.70 -4.14 16.42
C ALA A 332 12.83 -4.38 14.90
N GLN A 333 14.06 -4.45 14.37
CA GLN A 333 14.35 -4.35 12.94
C GLN A 333 13.64 -3.15 12.31
N ALA A 334 13.95 -1.96 12.83
CA ALA A 334 13.38 -0.69 12.43
C ALA A 334 14.45 0.42 12.48
N SER A 335 14.22 1.50 11.75
CA SER A 335 15.12 2.64 11.70
C SER A 335 14.46 3.91 12.19
N TYR A 336 15.28 4.81 12.72
CA TYR A 336 14.88 6.17 13.03
C TYR A 336 16.10 7.10 12.98
N SER A 337 15.87 8.39 12.82
CA SER A 337 16.88 9.40 13.10
C SER A 337 16.56 10.15 14.38
N TYR A 338 17.62 10.59 15.08
CA TYR A 338 17.51 11.42 16.27
C TYR A 338 18.50 12.57 16.23
N ASP A 339 17.98 13.78 16.42
CA ASP A 339 18.79 14.98 16.60
C ASP A 339 18.72 15.38 18.08
N ALA A 340 19.85 15.25 18.77
CA ALA A 340 19.96 15.58 20.19
C ALA A 340 19.89 17.10 20.47
N ALA A 341 20.26 17.94 19.50
CA ALA A 341 20.23 19.39 19.66
C ALA A 341 18.78 19.93 19.58
N THR A 342 17.98 19.42 18.63
CA THR A 342 16.59 19.81 18.47
C THR A 342 15.62 18.92 19.25
N LYS A 343 16.11 17.80 19.81
CA LYS A 343 15.33 16.75 20.46
C LYS A 343 14.19 16.21 19.57
N GLU A 344 14.49 16.05 18.27
CA GLU A 344 13.55 15.51 17.30
C GLU A 344 13.95 14.08 16.93
N LEU A 345 12.97 13.17 17.02
CA LEU A 345 13.07 11.80 16.53
C LEU A 345 12.14 11.65 15.32
N ILE A 346 12.62 11.03 14.25
CA ILE A 346 11.81 10.69 13.08
C ILE A 346 11.98 9.20 12.78
N SER A 347 10.89 8.45 12.85
CA SER A 347 10.86 7.04 12.47
C SER A 347 10.57 6.92 10.98
N PHE A 348 11.42 6.21 10.24
CA PHE A 348 11.27 5.95 8.81
C PHE A 348 12.12 4.74 8.40
N ASP A 349 11.76 4.11 7.28
CA ASP A 349 12.50 2.99 6.74
C ASP A 349 13.78 3.44 6.04
N THR A 350 14.80 2.60 6.04
CA THR A 350 16.08 2.83 5.35
C THR A 350 16.37 1.70 4.36
N PRO A 351 17.25 1.93 3.36
CA PRO A 351 17.63 0.87 2.41
C PRO A 351 18.13 -0.41 3.07
N GLY A 352 18.81 -0.30 4.24
CA GLY A 352 19.27 -1.46 4.99
C GLY A 352 18.11 -2.29 5.57
N MET A 353 17.01 -1.64 5.91
CA MET A 353 15.78 -2.31 6.35
C MET A 353 15.01 -2.87 5.17
N LEU A 354 14.87 -2.09 4.11
CA LEU A 354 14.31 -2.54 2.84
C LEU A 354 15.11 -3.72 2.29
N GLY A 355 16.43 -3.73 2.42
CA GLY A 355 17.29 -4.84 2.04
C GLY A 355 17.05 -6.12 2.88
N SER A 356 16.62 -6.03 4.13
CA SER A 356 16.22 -7.20 4.93
C SER A 356 14.84 -7.73 4.55
N LEU A 357 13.98 -6.89 4.03
CA LEU A 357 12.70 -7.25 3.39
C LEU A 357 12.95 -7.68 1.94
N ASP A 358 13.92 -7.07 1.28
CA ASP A 358 14.29 -7.26 -0.12
C ASP A 358 15.04 -8.58 -0.37
N SER A 359 15.57 -9.23 0.67
CA SER A 359 16.05 -10.62 0.57
C SER A 359 14.94 -11.58 0.11
N THR A 360 13.74 -11.08 0.06
CA THR A 360 12.53 -11.73 -0.39
C THR A 360 11.98 -11.13 -1.69
N ASN A 361 12.50 -9.95 -2.13
CA ASN A 361 11.96 -9.18 -3.27
C ASN A 361 12.93 -8.84 -4.38
N ASN A 362 14.04 -9.44 -4.51
CA ASN A 362 15.20 -9.14 -5.36
C ASN A 362 16.29 -8.41 -4.56
N CYS A 363 17.24 -9.18 -4.09
CA CYS A 363 18.45 -8.63 -3.48
C CYS A 363 19.18 -7.75 -4.50
N LEU A 364 19.36 -6.46 -4.19
CA LEU A 364 20.09 -5.53 -5.06
C LEU A 364 21.58 -5.49 -4.78
N THR A 365 22.04 -6.11 -3.69
CA THR A 365 23.45 -6.19 -3.34
C THR A 365 23.88 -7.62 -3.11
N TYR A 366 24.88 -8.07 -3.87
CA TYR A 366 25.44 -9.40 -3.79
C TYR A 366 26.93 -9.33 -3.46
N PRO A 367 27.30 -9.11 -2.18
CA PRO A 367 28.69 -8.85 -1.77
C PRO A 367 29.68 -9.93 -2.20
N ASN A 368 29.20 -11.16 -2.41
CA ASN A 368 29.99 -12.32 -2.87
C ASN A 368 29.83 -12.62 -4.35
N SER A 369 29.23 -11.72 -5.13
CA SER A 369 29.16 -11.90 -6.58
C SER A 369 30.56 -11.83 -7.20
N ARG A 370 30.84 -12.71 -8.14
CA ARG A 370 32.04 -12.64 -8.97
C ARG A 370 32.09 -11.40 -9.89
N TYR A 371 30.95 -10.72 -10.06
CA TYR A 371 30.83 -9.50 -10.86
C TYR A 371 30.83 -8.28 -9.93
N ALA A 372 31.83 -7.43 -10.06
CA ALA A 372 32.06 -6.30 -9.18
C ALA A 372 30.89 -5.28 -9.17
N ASN A 373 30.22 -5.08 -10.32
CA ASN A 373 29.06 -4.22 -10.45
C ASN A 373 27.83 -4.81 -9.73
N ILE A 374 27.65 -6.12 -9.76
CA ILE A 374 26.58 -6.83 -9.03
C ILE A 374 26.90 -6.84 -7.53
N ALA A 375 28.18 -7.06 -7.14
CA ALA A 375 28.58 -7.07 -5.74
C ALA A 375 28.37 -5.72 -5.02
N LYS A 376 28.38 -4.61 -5.77
CA LYS A 376 28.20 -3.24 -5.25
C LYS A 376 26.77 -2.70 -5.34
N GLY A 377 25.85 -3.50 -5.92
CA GLY A 377 24.60 -2.95 -6.41
C GLY A 377 24.85 -2.14 -7.69
N LEU A 378 23.87 -2.13 -8.58
CA LEU A 378 23.95 -1.36 -9.84
C LEU A 378 23.71 0.16 -9.55
N ASN A 379 24.61 0.80 -8.85
CA ASN A 379 24.66 2.27 -8.72
C ASN A 379 25.66 2.84 -9.72
#